data_5c969e396c354aa87656d1cbd08f3c7c
#
_entry.id   5c969e396c354aa87656d1cbd08f3c7c
#
_cell.length_a   1.000
_cell.length_b   1.000
_cell.length_c   1.000
_cell.angle_alpha   90.00
_cell.angle_beta   90.00
_cell.angle_gamma   90.00
#
_symmetry.space_group_name_H-M   'P 1'
#
loop_
_entity.id
_entity.type
_entity.pdbx_description
1 polymer ?
#
loop_
_entity_poly.entity_id
_entity_poly.type
_entity_poly.pdbx_seq_one_letter_code
_entity_poly.pdbx_strand_id
1 'polypeptide(L)'
;VQGKAYGFFNLDHVDIFYILNFMPFVDEEDSLIKVGIRFWQLDNDKPLRATLFELDGYTEYLYKEGKGQIMTPKQGYKVKVKINEADGEEIEEYQNYPSFPIVPLYANDLKQSELIPLRNKIDAIDLISSGYANNVDEAFLFWTITNCGGMDDKDLVQTLDKLRKLHATQLDGDQEITANTVEAPYQGREALLTRLEKELYMDAMAFNPYDIASGAATATQIEAAYDPLDEKLDIYERHISEFISRLLDLAGVKDEPTYDRNYHTNKGETIENVLKGALYLDDEYITEKILITLGDKDKVDEVMKRKAATDINRLTTG
;
A
#
# COMPACT_ATOMS: atom_id res chain seq x y z
N VAL A 1 -1.15 -4.56 -1.11
CA VAL A 1 -0.54 -5.17 -2.29
C VAL A 1 -1.45 -6.25 -2.90
N GLN A 2 -2.06 -7.13 -2.11
CA GLN A 2 -2.90 -8.24 -2.62
C GLN A 2 -4.36 -7.85 -2.90
N GLY A 3 -4.80 -6.65 -2.48
CA GLY A 3 -6.14 -6.11 -2.68
C GLY A 3 -7.22 -6.68 -1.77
N LYS A 4 -6.99 -7.80 -1.10
CA LYS A 4 -7.90 -8.42 -0.16
C LYS A 4 -7.19 -9.30 0.87
N ALA A 5 -7.78 -9.43 2.04
CA ALA A 5 -7.41 -10.33 3.12
C ALA A 5 -8.67 -10.81 3.84
N TYR A 6 -8.55 -11.75 4.75
CA TYR A 6 -9.67 -12.31 5.49
C TYR A 6 -9.30 -12.38 6.96
N GLY A 7 -10.15 -11.85 7.84
CA GLY A 7 -9.98 -11.93 9.28
C GLY A 7 -10.87 -13.03 9.85
N PHE A 8 -10.28 -14.03 10.47
CA PHE A 8 -11.00 -15.03 11.24
C PHE A 8 -11.10 -14.59 12.69
N PHE A 9 -12.31 -14.39 13.17
CA PHE A 9 -12.56 -14.07 14.57
C PHE A 9 -12.41 -15.34 15.43
N ASN A 10 -11.27 -15.43 16.14
CA ASN A 10 -10.91 -16.58 16.95
C ASN A 10 -11.00 -16.20 18.43
N LEU A 11 -12.22 -16.25 18.98
CA LEU A 11 -12.58 -15.98 20.38
C LEU A 11 -12.21 -14.57 20.87
N ASP A 12 -10.93 -14.31 21.13
CA ASP A 12 -10.39 -13.08 21.72
C ASP A 12 -9.43 -12.33 20.81
N HIS A 13 -9.12 -12.88 19.63
CA HIS A 13 -8.23 -12.27 18.67
C HIS A 13 -8.69 -12.51 17.22
N VAL A 14 -8.03 -11.87 16.27
CA VAL A 14 -8.29 -12.03 14.84
C VAL A 14 -7.08 -12.62 14.16
N ASP A 15 -7.25 -13.81 13.59
CA ASP A 15 -6.26 -14.42 12.71
C ASP A 15 -6.41 -13.87 11.29
N ILE A 16 -5.30 -13.45 10.66
CA ILE A 16 -5.31 -12.93 9.30
C ILE A 16 -4.95 -14.02 8.31
N PHE A 17 -5.85 -14.25 7.35
CA PHE A 17 -5.62 -15.14 6.22
C PHE A 17 -5.37 -14.34 4.94
N TYR A 18 -4.31 -14.69 4.24
CA TYR A 18 -3.95 -14.07 2.98
C TYR A 18 -4.56 -14.82 1.80
N ILE A 19 -4.73 -14.14 0.69
CA ILE A 19 -5.28 -14.70 -0.56
C ILE A 19 -4.56 -15.97 -1.05
N LEU A 20 -3.27 -16.13 -0.70
CA LEU A 20 -2.48 -17.29 -1.12
C LEU A 20 -2.73 -18.54 -0.28
N ASN A 21 -3.29 -18.38 0.91
CA ASN A 21 -3.50 -19.49 1.86
C ASN A 21 -4.96 -19.66 2.28
N PHE A 22 -5.88 -18.87 1.71
CA PHE A 22 -7.30 -18.98 1.99
C PHE A 22 -8.13 -18.84 0.71
N MET A 23 -9.02 -19.79 0.51
CA MET A 23 -9.96 -19.82 -0.62
C MET A 23 -11.39 -19.72 -0.07
N PRO A 24 -12.07 -18.59 -0.28
CA PRO A 24 -13.47 -18.44 0.08
C PRO A 24 -14.38 -19.06 -0.98
N PHE A 25 -15.49 -19.60 -0.56
CA PHE A 25 -16.61 -19.97 -1.40
C PHE A 25 -17.74 -18.98 -1.13
N VAL A 26 -18.07 -18.21 -2.16
CA VAL A 26 -19.06 -17.14 -2.11
C VAL A 26 -20.37 -17.70 -2.64
N ASP A 27 -21.45 -17.45 -1.93
CA ASP A 27 -22.79 -17.78 -2.39
C ASP A 27 -23.19 -16.84 -3.55
N GLU A 28 -23.76 -17.40 -4.60
CA GLU A 28 -24.15 -16.64 -5.79
C GLU A 28 -25.38 -15.73 -5.55
N GLU A 29 -26.21 -16.04 -4.57
CA GLU A 29 -27.45 -15.31 -4.30
C GLU A 29 -27.20 -14.03 -3.48
N ASP A 30 -26.44 -14.14 -2.39
CA ASP A 30 -26.21 -13.04 -1.44
C ASP A 30 -24.79 -12.48 -1.45
N SER A 31 -23.90 -13.07 -2.25
CA SER A 31 -22.49 -12.70 -2.33
C SER A 31 -21.73 -12.80 -0.99
N LEU A 32 -22.25 -13.53 -0.02
CA LEU A 32 -21.64 -13.75 1.28
C LEU A 32 -20.72 -14.98 1.25
N ILE A 33 -19.66 -14.94 2.03
CA ILE A 33 -18.80 -16.10 2.26
C ILE A 33 -19.48 -16.98 3.31
N LYS A 34 -19.82 -18.21 2.95
CA LYS A 34 -20.44 -19.18 3.85
C LYS A 34 -19.56 -20.38 4.16
N VAL A 35 -18.55 -20.59 3.33
CA VAL A 35 -17.57 -21.68 3.44
C VAL A 35 -16.20 -21.14 3.03
N GLY A 36 -15.13 -21.65 3.65
CA GLY A 36 -13.78 -21.29 3.25
C GLY A 36 -12.78 -22.40 3.59
N ILE A 37 -11.71 -22.48 2.83
CA ILE A 37 -10.65 -23.44 3.07
C ILE A 37 -9.34 -22.67 3.26
N ARG A 38 -8.70 -22.89 4.40
CA ARG A 38 -7.34 -22.41 4.68
C ARG A 38 -6.35 -23.53 4.40
N PHE A 39 -5.29 -23.22 3.67
CA PHE A 39 -4.18 -24.12 3.40
C PHE A 39 -2.93 -23.61 4.13
N TRP A 40 -2.22 -24.53 4.78
CA TRP A 40 -0.98 -24.17 5.45
C TRP A 40 -0.07 -25.40 5.60
N GLN A 41 1.21 -25.15 5.71
CA GLN A 41 2.24 -26.15 5.86
C GLN A 41 3.23 -25.68 6.92
N LEU A 42 3.62 -26.55 7.83
CA LEU A 42 4.54 -26.22 8.91
C LEU A 42 5.97 -26.03 8.39
N ASP A 43 6.34 -26.89 7.44
CA ASP A 43 7.64 -26.88 6.78
C ASP A 43 7.52 -27.59 5.43
N ASN A 44 8.45 -27.36 4.51
CA ASN A 44 8.42 -27.89 3.15
C ASN A 44 8.41 -29.43 3.08
N ASP A 45 8.96 -30.12 4.11
CA ASP A 45 8.98 -31.57 4.25
C ASP A 45 7.77 -32.14 5.00
N LYS A 46 6.91 -31.29 5.56
CA LYS A 46 5.71 -31.70 6.29
C LYS A 46 4.50 -31.77 5.38
N PRO A 47 3.52 -32.63 5.69
CA PRO A 47 2.30 -32.70 4.90
C PRO A 47 1.51 -31.39 4.96
N LEU A 48 0.86 -31.06 3.84
CA LEU A 48 -0.04 -29.92 3.75
C LEU A 48 -1.25 -30.14 4.67
N ARG A 49 -1.63 -29.13 5.41
CA ARG A 49 -2.84 -29.11 6.22
C ARG A 49 -3.88 -28.22 5.56
N ALA A 50 -5.13 -28.58 5.70
CA ALA A 50 -6.25 -27.78 5.24
C ALA A 50 -7.31 -27.73 6.34
N THR A 51 -7.85 -26.56 6.60
CA THR A 51 -8.96 -26.35 7.52
C THR A 51 -10.15 -25.87 6.71
N LEU A 52 -11.21 -26.67 6.70
CA LEU A 52 -12.51 -26.30 6.11
C LEU A 52 -13.33 -25.60 7.19
N PHE A 53 -13.69 -24.35 6.92
CA PHE A 53 -14.56 -23.54 7.74
C PHE A 53 -15.96 -23.52 7.14
N GLU A 54 -16.96 -23.82 7.95
CA GLU A 54 -18.38 -23.80 7.60
C GLU A 54 -19.14 -22.98 8.65
N LEU A 55 -20.39 -22.68 8.43
CA LEU A 55 -21.19 -21.89 9.38
C LEU A 55 -21.36 -22.60 10.75
N ASP A 56 -21.43 -23.91 10.73
CA ASP A 56 -21.69 -24.77 11.88
C ASP A 56 -20.42 -25.40 12.48
N GLY A 57 -19.24 -24.90 12.11
CA GLY A 57 -17.95 -25.34 12.67
C GLY A 57 -16.85 -25.51 11.64
N TYR A 58 -15.75 -26.10 12.05
CA TYR A 58 -14.59 -26.36 11.19
C TYR A 58 -14.13 -27.79 11.27
N THR A 59 -13.47 -28.26 10.20
CA THR A 59 -12.89 -29.60 10.08
C THR A 59 -11.45 -29.48 9.61
N GLU A 60 -10.53 -30.18 10.25
CA GLU A 60 -9.13 -30.17 9.86
C GLU A 60 -8.76 -31.44 9.08
N TYR A 61 -8.01 -31.22 8.00
CA TYR A 61 -7.53 -32.25 7.10
C TYR A 61 -6.01 -32.25 7.02
N LEU A 62 -5.45 -33.47 6.91
CA LEU A 62 -4.05 -33.67 6.58
C LEU A 62 -3.97 -34.24 5.16
N TYR A 63 -3.22 -33.59 4.28
CA TYR A 63 -3.03 -34.04 2.91
C TYR A 63 -1.68 -34.75 2.77
N LYS A 64 -1.73 -36.06 2.56
CA LYS A 64 -0.54 -36.89 2.41
C LYS A 64 -0.73 -37.85 1.23
N GLU A 65 0.28 -37.99 0.37
CA GLU A 65 0.32 -38.95 -0.74
C GLU A 65 -0.91 -38.84 -1.69
N GLY A 66 -1.37 -37.63 -1.97
CA GLY A 66 -2.51 -37.37 -2.86
C GLY A 66 -3.88 -37.65 -2.24
N LYS A 67 -3.96 -37.92 -0.91
CA LYS A 67 -5.22 -38.18 -0.20
C LYS A 67 -5.37 -37.26 0.99
N GLY A 68 -6.57 -36.68 1.14
CA GLY A 68 -6.98 -35.94 2.34
C GLY A 68 -7.47 -36.94 3.40
N GLN A 69 -6.94 -36.83 4.61
CA GLN A 69 -7.39 -37.55 5.78
C GLN A 69 -7.92 -36.58 6.81
N ILE A 70 -9.03 -36.87 7.47
CA ILE A 70 -9.54 -36.06 8.56
C ILE A 70 -8.58 -36.22 9.73
N MET A 71 -8.01 -35.08 10.18
CA MET A 71 -7.16 -35.00 11.35
C MET A 71 -8.00 -34.72 12.60
N THR A 72 -8.88 -33.73 12.50
CA THR A 72 -9.82 -33.36 13.56
C THR A 72 -11.23 -33.38 12.97
N PRO A 73 -12.16 -34.19 13.49
CA PRO A 73 -13.54 -34.18 13.05
C PRO A 73 -14.18 -32.82 13.30
N LYS A 74 -15.32 -32.55 12.68
CA LYS A 74 -16.02 -31.28 12.76
C LYS A 74 -16.27 -30.85 14.21
N GLN A 75 -15.81 -29.64 14.54
CA GLN A 75 -15.95 -29.00 15.85
C GLN A 75 -16.56 -27.61 15.72
N GLY A 76 -17.27 -27.15 16.75
CA GLY A 76 -17.75 -25.76 16.82
C GLY A 76 -16.60 -24.80 17.13
N TYR A 77 -16.81 -23.52 16.82
CA TYR A 77 -15.80 -22.46 17.00
C TYR A 77 -15.55 -22.08 18.46
N LYS A 78 -16.54 -22.26 19.32
CA LYS A 78 -16.47 -21.91 20.74
C LYS A 78 -16.66 -23.17 21.58
N VAL A 79 -15.78 -23.37 22.54
CA VAL A 79 -15.88 -24.47 23.49
C VAL A 79 -16.28 -23.88 24.86
N LYS A 80 -17.39 -24.33 25.40
CA LYS A 80 -17.78 -24.07 26.80
C LYS A 80 -17.57 -25.32 27.59
N VAL A 81 -16.72 -25.25 28.60
CA VAL A 81 -16.56 -26.33 29.57
C VAL A 81 -17.60 -26.14 30.66
N LYS A 82 -18.52 -27.11 30.80
CA LYS A 82 -19.45 -27.21 31.92
C LYS A 82 -18.99 -28.32 32.83
N ILE A 83 -18.91 -28.02 34.12
CA ILE A 83 -18.64 -29.04 35.14
C ILE A 83 -19.98 -29.66 35.53
N ASN A 84 -20.11 -30.94 35.37
CA ASN A 84 -21.29 -31.68 35.82
C ASN A 84 -21.30 -31.68 37.34
N GLU A 85 -22.30 -31.08 37.95
CA GLU A 85 -22.42 -30.95 39.42
C GLU A 85 -22.58 -32.30 40.13
N ALA A 86 -22.98 -33.36 39.41
CA ALA A 86 -23.26 -34.68 39.98
C ALA A 86 -22.01 -35.57 40.15
N ASP A 87 -21.05 -35.46 39.25
CA ASP A 87 -19.89 -36.35 39.20
C ASP A 87 -18.54 -35.56 39.04
N GLY A 88 -18.60 -34.26 38.82
CA GLY A 88 -17.42 -33.42 38.61
C GLY A 88 -16.75 -33.58 37.23
N GLU A 89 -17.38 -34.32 36.31
CA GLU A 89 -16.86 -34.48 34.97
C GLU A 89 -16.99 -33.17 34.16
N GLU A 90 -15.96 -32.88 33.39
CA GLU A 90 -15.95 -31.75 32.43
C GLU A 90 -16.67 -32.15 31.16
N ILE A 91 -17.76 -31.46 30.84
CA ILE A 91 -18.51 -31.63 29.58
C ILE A 91 -18.16 -30.47 28.66
N GLU A 92 -17.58 -30.75 27.51
CA GLU A 92 -17.35 -29.77 26.45
C GLU A 92 -18.64 -29.57 25.64
N GLU A 93 -19.15 -28.33 25.63
CA GLU A 93 -20.27 -27.92 24.78
C GLU A 93 -19.77 -27.01 23.67
N TYR A 94 -19.88 -27.46 22.43
CA TYR A 94 -19.47 -26.69 21.26
C TYR A 94 -20.58 -25.72 20.85
N GLN A 95 -20.21 -24.46 20.63
CA GLN A 95 -21.10 -23.40 20.14
C GLN A 95 -20.48 -22.73 18.91
N ASN A 96 -21.34 -22.14 18.10
CA ASN A 96 -20.93 -21.42 16.90
C ASN A 96 -21.22 -19.93 17.02
N TYR A 97 -20.68 -19.15 16.09
CA TYR A 97 -21.04 -17.74 15.94
C TYR A 97 -22.40 -17.61 15.25
N PRO A 98 -23.10 -16.45 15.43
CA PRO A 98 -24.39 -16.22 14.76
C PRO A 98 -24.24 -16.09 13.24
N SER A 99 -23.06 -15.76 12.75
CA SER A 99 -22.71 -15.65 11.33
C SER A 99 -21.35 -16.27 11.07
N PHE A 100 -20.98 -16.38 9.81
CA PHE A 100 -19.69 -16.97 9.42
C PHE A 100 -18.52 -16.14 10.00
N PRO A 101 -17.58 -16.76 10.75
CA PRO A 101 -16.59 -16.03 11.54
C PRO A 101 -15.39 -15.51 10.74
N ILE A 102 -15.41 -15.65 9.42
CA ILE A 102 -14.35 -15.13 8.55
C ILE A 102 -14.90 -13.95 7.75
N VAL A 103 -14.35 -12.78 8.02
CA VAL A 103 -14.77 -11.51 7.43
C VAL A 103 -13.77 -11.08 6.39
N PRO A 104 -14.20 -10.75 5.14
CA PRO A 104 -13.30 -10.21 4.14
C PRO A 104 -12.96 -8.74 4.41
N LEU A 105 -11.69 -8.36 4.20
CA LEU A 105 -11.21 -6.99 4.11
C LEU A 105 -10.77 -6.72 2.68
N TYR A 106 -11.33 -5.71 2.05
CA TYR A 106 -10.99 -5.29 0.70
C TYR A 106 -10.23 -3.96 0.73
N ALA A 107 -9.27 -3.79 -0.18
CA ALA A 107 -8.54 -2.52 -0.31
C ALA A 107 -9.32 -1.50 -1.16
N ASN A 108 -10.20 -1.97 -2.05
CA ASN A 108 -10.99 -1.14 -2.96
C ASN A 108 -12.24 -1.87 -3.43
N ASP A 109 -13.14 -1.15 -4.10
CA ASP A 109 -14.41 -1.67 -4.62
C ASP A 109 -14.22 -2.76 -5.68
N LEU A 110 -13.12 -2.74 -6.43
CA LEU A 110 -12.79 -3.76 -7.42
C LEU A 110 -12.25 -5.05 -6.79
N LYS A 111 -11.99 -5.06 -5.48
CA LYS A 111 -11.49 -6.22 -4.73
C LYS A 111 -10.20 -6.81 -5.31
N GLN A 112 -9.36 -5.97 -5.90
CA GLN A 112 -8.12 -6.35 -6.57
C GLN A 112 -6.93 -5.52 -6.09
N SER A 113 -5.72 -5.98 -6.45
CA SER A 113 -4.50 -5.24 -6.15
C SER A 113 -4.46 -3.91 -6.89
N GLU A 114 -4.06 -2.84 -6.21
CA GLU A 114 -3.83 -1.52 -6.79
C GLU A 114 -2.68 -1.50 -7.82
N LEU A 115 -1.81 -2.50 -7.80
CA LEU A 115 -0.74 -2.62 -8.78
C LEU A 115 -1.22 -3.07 -10.17
N ILE A 116 -2.40 -3.68 -10.26
CA ILE A 116 -2.91 -4.19 -11.55
C ILE A 116 -3.05 -3.07 -12.59
N PRO A 117 -3.72 -1.93 -12.32
CA PRO A 117 -3.82 -0.84 -13.30
C PRO A 117 -2.49 -0.12 -13.53
N LEU A 118 -1.55 -0.16 -12.58
CA LEU A 118 -0.28 0.57 -12.65
C LEU A 118 0.83 -0.22 -13.34
N ARG A 119 0.69 -1.53 -13.46
CA ARG A 119 1.73 -2.45 -13.92
C ARG A 119 2.35 -2.04 -15.25
N ASN A 120 1.54 -1.72 -16.25
CA ASN A 120 2.03 -1.37 -17.57
C ASN A 120 2.92 -0.12 -17.57
N LYS A 121 2.60 0.87 -16.70
CA LYS A 121 3.40 2.08 -16.55
C LYS A 121 4.70 1.80 -15.82
N ILE A 122 4.67 0.98 -14.77
CA ILE A 122 5.86 0.54 -14.03
C ILE A 122 6.80 -0.21 -14.97
N ASP A 123 6.28 -1.18 -15.73
CA ASP A 123 7.06 -1.95 -16.70
C ASP A 123 7.66 -1.04 -17.79
N ALA A 124 6.94 0.01 -18.23
CA ALA A 124 7.44 0.98 -19.19
C ALA A 124 8.57 1.86 -18.60
N ILE A 125 8.43 2.32 -17.36
CA ILE A 125 9.48 3.08 -16.65
C ILE A 125 10.73 2.23 -16.49
N ASP A 126 10.61 0.99 -16.06
CA ASP A 126 11.70 0.05 -15.88
C ASP A 126 12.41 -0.25 -17.20
N LEU A 127 11.65 -0.48 -18.28
CA LEU A 127 12.21 -0.72 -19.61
C LEU A 127 12.99 0.48 -20.14
N ILE A 128 12.45 1.69 -20.01
CA ILE A 128 13.10 2.93 -20.48
C ILE A 128 14.34 3.21 -19.63
N SER A 129 14.26 3.06 -18.31
CA SER A 129 15.38 3.28 -17.38
C SER A 129 16.50 2.29 -17.61
N SER A 130 16.17 1.01 -17.79
CA SER A 130 17.12 -0.06 -18.11
C SER A 130 17.79 0.15 -19.47
N GLY A 131 17.03 0.52 -20.50
CA GLY A 131 17.54 0.87 -21.81
C GLY A 131 18.44 2.12 -21.79
N TYR A 132 18.15 3.08 -20.89
CA TYR A 132 18.98 4.27 -20.72
C TYR A 132 20.35 3.92 -20.12
N ALA A 133 20.38 3.10 -19.09
CA ALA A 133 21.64 2.63 -18.48
C ALA A 133 22.53 1.89 -19.51
N ASN A 134 21.95 1.00 -20.31
CA ASN A 134 22.66 0.29 -21.36
C ASN A 134 23.21 1.23 -22.44
N ASN A 135 22.44 2.27 -22.81
CA ASN A 135 22.88 3.24 -23.83
C ASN A 135 23.98 4.19 -23.32
N VAL A 136 24.09 4.40 -22.01
CA VAL A 136 25.21 5.15 -21.42
C VAL A 136 26.49 4.32 -21.47
N ASP A 137 26.40 3.01 -21.24
CA ASP A 137 27.55 2.10 -21.33
C ASP A 137 27.95 1.83 -22.77
N GLU A 138 27.00 1.76 -23.69
CA GLU A 138 27.22 1.66 -25.13
C GLU A 138 27.11 3.05 -25.76
N ALA A 139 28.10 3.90 -25.57
CA ALA A 139 28.22 5.11 -26.40
C ALA A 139 28.25 4.65 -27.85
N PHE A 140 27.16 4.88 -28.60
CA PHE A 140 27.05 4.46 -30.00
C PHE A 140 28.01 5.24 -30.85
N LEU A 141 29.28 4.80 -30.77
CA LEU A 141 30.33 5.22 -31.67
C LEU A 141 30.36 4.22 -32.82
N PHE A 142 29.92 4.63 -34.00
CA PHE A 142 30.13 3.85 -35.19
C PHE A 142 31.17 4.51 -36.08
N TRP A 143 32.00 3.67 -36.66
CA TRP A 143 33.07 4.09 -37.52
C TRP A 143 32.67 3.91 -38.97
N THR A 144 32.70 4.98 -39.75
CA THR A 144 32.57 4.90 -41.21
C THR A 144 33.97 4.86 -41.80
N ILE A 145 34.29 3.80 -42.52
CA ILE A 145 35.57 3.65 -43.24
C ILE A 145 35.25 3.76 -44.72
N THR A 146 35.80 4.77 -45.37
CA THR A 146 35.65 4.97 -46.83
C THR A 146 36.90 4.52 -47.57
N ASN A 147 36.76 4.24 -48.88
CA ASN A 147 37.83 3.75 -49.74
C ASN A 147 38.47 2.41 -49.29
N CYS A 148 37.65 1.49 -48.79
CA CYS A 148 38.08 0.17 -48.28
C CYS A 148 38.40 -0.84 -49.40
N GLY A 149 38.89 -0.42 -50.55
CA GLY A 149 39.17 -1.34 -51.65
C GLY A 149 40.14 -2.46 -51.25
N GLY A 150 39.59 -3.69 -51.04
CA GLY A 150 40.39 -4.87 -50.68
C GLY A 150 40.31 -5.31 -49.23
N MET A 151 39.57 -4.61 -48.35
CA MET A 151 39.32 -5.08 -46.98
C MET A 151 38.29 -6.21 -46.97
N ASP A 152 38.63 -7.32 -46.35
CA ASP A 152 37.68 -8.39 -46.05
C ASP A 152 37.09 -8.20 -44.63
N ASP A 153 36.11 -9.05 -44.27
CA ASP A 153 35.43 -8.97 -42.95
C ASP A 153 36.42 -9.17 -41.79
N LYS A 154 37.53 -9.92 -41.99
CA LYS A 154 38.52 -10.16 -40.96
C LYS A 154 39.40 -8.92 -40.73
N ASP A 155 39.75 -8.21 -41.79
CA ASP A 155 40.51 -6.98 -41.73
C ASP A 155 39.67 -5.89 -41.05
N LEU A 156 38.35 -5.85 -41.32
CA LEU A 156 37.43 -4.94 -40.67
C LEU A 156 37.34 -5.21 -39.16
N VAL A 157 37.20 -6.47 -38.74
CA VAL A 157 37.15 -6.86 -37.33
C VAL A 157 38.45 -6.50 -36.62
N GLN A 158 39.62 -6.74 -37.25
CA GLN A 158 40.93 -6.39 -36.66
C GLN A 158 41.08 -4.86 -36.51
N THR A 159 40.64 -4.10 -37.49
CA THR A 159 40.66 -2.63 -37.44
C THR A 159 39.74 -2.10 -36.35
N LEU A 160 38.54 -2.63 -36.22
CA LEU A 160 37.62 -2.29 -35.14
C LEU A 160 38.16 -2.65 -33.76
N ASP A 161 38.83 -3.80 -33.62
CA ASP A 161 39.47 -4.20 -32.36
C ASP A 161 40.64 -3.29 -31.99
N LYS A 162 41.45 -2.84 -32.96
CA LYS A 162 42.50 -1.85 -32.73
C LYS A 162 41.91 -0.50 -32.29
N LEU A 163 40.88 -0.02 -32.98
CA LEU A 163 40.18 1.21 -32.64
C LEU A 163 39.57 1.17 -31.23
N ARG A 164 38.96 0.06 -30.83
CA ARG A 164 38.38 -0.12 -29.47
C ARG A 164 39.46 -0.22 -28.39
N LYS A 165 40.58 -0.93 -28.64
CA LYS A 165 41.61 -1.18 -27.61
C LYS A 165 42.65 -0.09 -27.51
N LEU A 166 43.07 0.47 -28.66
CA LEU A 166 44.15 1.42 -28.76
C LEU A 166 43.70 2.86 -29.01
N HIS A 167 42.43 3.05 -29.36
CA HIS A 167 41.89 4.32 -29.82
C HIS A 167 42.64 4.94 -30.99
N ALA A 168 43.39 4.12 -31.72
CA ALA A 168 44.20 4.50 -32.89
C ALA A 168 44.31 3.34 -33.86
N THR A 169 44.40 3.64 -35.16
CA THR A 169 44.69 2.70 -36.20
C THR A 169 45.56 3.37 -37.28
N GLN A 170 46.28 2.56 -38.00
CA GLN A 170 47.05 3.01 -39.15
C GLN A 170 46.23 2.76 -40.41
N LEU A 171 46.13 3.75 -41.29
CA LEU A 171 45.40 3.71 -42.53
C LEU A 171 46.36 3.56 -43.69
N ASP A 172 46.00 2.75 -44.68
CA ASP A 172 46.78 2.56 -45.90
C ASP A 172 46.10 3.32 -47.06
N GLY A 173 46.90 4.14 -47.77
CA GLY A 173 46.46 4.86 -48.96
C GLY A 173 45.46 5.98 -48.69
N ASP A 174 44.39 6.05 -49.50
CA ASP A 174 43.35 7.07 -49.43
C ASP A 174 42.17 6.70 -48.52
N GLN A 175 42.40 5.80 -47.57
CA GLN A 175 41.35 5.40 -46.61
C GLN A 175 41.11 6.52 -45.60
N GLU A 176 39.81 6.75 -45.29
CA GLU A 176 39.39 7.72 -44.29
C GLU A 176 38.50 7.05 -43.26
N ILE A 177 38.75 7.28 -41.97
CA ILE A 177 37.93 6.81 -40.88
C ILE A 177 37.27 8.01 -40.20
N THR A 178 35.98 8.02 -40.22
CA THR A 178 35.18 9.04 -39.52
C THR A 178 34.47 8.39 -38.34
N ALA A 179 34.67 8.95 -37.14
CA ALA A 179 33.92 8.60 -35.94
C ALA A 179 32.60 9.33 -35.98
N ASN A 180 31.51 8.59 -35.97
CA ASN A 180 30.17 9.16 -35.89
C ASN A 180 29.57 8.78 -34.53
N THR A 181 29.13 9.76 -33.78
CA THR A 181 28.36 9.55 -32.55
C THR A 181 26.90 9.75 -32.85
N VAL A 182 26.06 8.78 -32.53
CA VAL A 182 24.63 8.96 -32.49
C VAL A 182 24.28 9.53 -31.13
N GLU A 183 23.91 10.80 -31.09
CA GLU A 183 23.37 11.39 -29.88
C GLU A 183 22.04 10.67 -29.56
N ALA A 184 22.03 9.90 -28.49
CA ALA A 184 20.79 9.34 -27.99
C ALA A 184 19.87 10.50 -27.54
N PRO A 185 18.56 10.42 -27.78
CA PRO A 185 17.62 11.51 -27.42
C PRO A 185 17.39 11.57 -25.89
N TYR A 186 18.44 11.90 -25.14
CA TYR A 186 18.43 11.93 -23.67
C TYR A 186 17.33 12.81 -23.13
N GLN A 187 17.17 14.02 -23.65
CA GLN A 187 16.14 14.98 -23.22
C GLN A 187 14.72 14.43 -23.45
N GLY A 188 14.49 13.78 -24.59
CA GLY A 188 13.19 13.18 -24.89
C GLY A 188 12.84 12.01 -23.96
N ARG A 189 13.84 11.20 -23.58
CA ARG A 189 13.66 10.09 -22.64
C ARG A 189 13.42 10.59 -21.22
N GLU A 190 14.19 11.57 -20.77
CA GLU A 190 14.02 12.18 -19.45
C GLU A 190 12.63 12.83 -19.32
N ALA A 191 12.21 13.60 -20.34
CA ALA A 191 10.87 14.18 -20.37
C ALA A 191 9.77 13.10 -20.35
N LEU A 192 9.96 11.98 -21.04
CA LEU A 192 9.03 10.85 -21.02
C LEU A 192 8.98 10.16 -19.65
N LEU A 193 10.13 9.91 -19.02
CA LEU A 193 10.20 9.32 -17.67
C LEU A 193 9.51 10.22 -16.65
N THR A 194 9.81 11.52 -16.63
CA THR A 194 9.17 12.50 -15.75
C THR A 194 7.66 12.52 -15.94
N ARG A 195 7.20 12.44 -17.19
CA ARG A 195 5.76 12.36 -17.48
C ARG A 195 5.14 11.07 -16.98
N LEU A 196 5.77 9.92 -17.22
CA LEU A 196 5.27 8.61 -16.77
C LEU A 196 5.24 8.52 -15.24
N GLU A 197 6.26 9.03 -14.56
CA GLU A 197 6.28 9.11 -13.10
C GLU A 197 5.13 9.97 -12.57
N LYS A 198 4.91 11.15 -13.13
CA LYS A 198 3.79 12.00 -12.74
C LYS A 198 2.43 11.31 -12.98
N GLU A 199 2.25 10.68 -14.13
CA GLU A 199 1.04 9.92 -14.43
C GLU A 199 0.87 8.71 -13.50
N LEU A 200 1.96 8.09 -13.05
CA LEU A 200 1.93 7.00 -12.08
C LEU A 200 1.39 7.44 -10.72
N TYR A 201 1.84 8.61 -10.20
CA TYR A 201 1.30 9.19 -8.97
C TYR A 201 -0.18 9.53 -9.10
N MET A 202 -0.60 10.10 -10.23
CA MET A 202 -2.00 10.43 -10.50
C MET A 202 -2.89 9.19 -10.55
N ASP A 203 -2.47 8.16 -11.30
CA ASP A 203 -3.24 6.91 -11.43
C ASP A 203 -3.28 6.12 -10.11
N ALA A 204 -2.23 6.23 -9.30
CA ALA A 204 -2.18 5.62 -7.98
C ALA A 204 -3.02 6.38 -6.94
N MET A 205 -3.56 7.57 -7.29
CA MET A 205 -4.19 8.51 -6.35
C MET A 205 -3.28 8.73 -5.13
N ALA A 206 -1.99 8.98 -5.40
CA ALA A 206 -0.97 9.09 -4.38
C ALA A 206 -0.48 10.54 -4.28
N PHE A 207 -0.10 10.93 -3.07
CA PHE A 207 0.55 12.21 -2.84
C PHE A 207 1.91 12.26 -3.56
N ASN A 208 2.09 13.29 -4.43
CA ASN A 208 3.36 13.51 -5.12
C ASN A 208 4.18 14.60 -4.38
N PRO A 209 5.27 14.25 -3.68
CA PRO A 209 6.07 15.21 -2.94
C PRO A 209 6.76 16.26 -3.83
N TYR A 210 6.97 15.96 -5.11
CA TYR A 210 7.60 16.90 -6.05
C TYR A 210 6.70 18.09 -6.38
N ASP A 211 5.38 17.96 -6.28
CA ASP A 211 4.44 19.05 -6.52
C ASP A 211 4.55 20.14 -5.43
N ILE A 212 5.12 19.83 -4.25
CA ILE A 212 5.30 20.73 -3.11
C ILE A 212 6.77 21.15 -2.90
N ALA A 213 7.72 20.43 -3.50
CA ALA A 213 9.16 20.60 -3.28
C ALA A 213 9.72 21.98 -3.71
N SER A 214 8.93 22.81 -4.37
CA SER A 214 9.34 24.19 -4.77
C SER A 214 9.52 25.17 -3.61
N GLY A 215 9.28 24.76 -2.36
CA GLY A 215 9.53 25.54 -1.14
C GLY A 215 8.60 26.74 -0.90
N ALA A 216 7.71 27.04 -1.84
CA ALA A 216 6.78 28.18 -1.79
C ALA A 216 5.31 27.73 -1.86
N ALA A 217 5.02 26.43 -1.62
CA ALA A 217 3.65 25.93 -1.68
C ALA A 217 2.82 26.52 -0.52
N THR A 218 1.67 27.09 -0.86
CA THR A 218 0.71 27.60 0.12
C THR A 218 -0.03 26.44 0.81
N ALA A 219 -0.62 26.68 1.99
CA ALA A 219 -1.41 25.67 2.69
C ALA A 219 -2.51 25.07 1.79
N THR A 220 -3.18 25.90 0.99
CA THR A 220 -4.21 25.48 0.05
C THR A 220 -3.66 24.58 -1.08
N GLN A 221 -2.45 24.85 -1.56
CA GLN A 221 -1.81 23.98 -2.57
C GLN A 221 -1.41 22.64 -1.99
N ILE A 222 -0.93 22.63 -0.75
CA ILE A 222 -0.62 21.40 -0.02
C ILE A 222 -1.90 20.57 0.18
N GLU A 223 -2.97 21.22 0.62
CA GLU A 223 -4.27 20.58 0.84
C GLU A 223 -4.81 19.98 -0.47
N ALA A 224 -4.81 20.74 -1.57
CA ALA A 224 -5.21 20.24 -2.88
C ALA A 224 -4.34 19.09 -3.42
N ALA A 225 -3.07 19.01 -3.04
CA ALA A 225 -2.20 17.90 -3.41
C ALA A 225 -2.53 16.60 -2.65
N TYR A 226 -3.21 16.68 -1.50
CA TYR A 226 -3.71 15.53 -0.75
C TYR A 226 -5.08 15.02 -1.22
N ASP A 227 -5.88 15.84 -1.93
CA ASP A 227 -7.24 15.49 -2.34
C ASP A 227 -7.35 14.09 -3.00
N PRO A 228 -6.49 13.68 -3.97
CA PRO A 228 -6.58 12.34 -4.56
C PRO A 228 -6.30 11.22 -3.55
N LEU A 229 -5.36 11.44 -2.63
CA LEU A 229 -5.04 10.49 -1.58
C LEU A 229 -6.19 10.38 -0.57
N ASP A 230 -6.84 11.49 -0.23
CA ASP A 230 -7.97 11.52 0.67
C ASP A 230 -9.18 10.76 0.10
N GLU A 231 -9.49 10.96 -1.18
CA GLU A 231 -10.55 10.21 -1.85
C GLU A 231 -10.27 8.69 -1.83
N LYS A 232 -9.03 8.30 -2.04
CA LYS A 232 -8.60 6.90 -1.91
C LYS A 232 -8.74 6.39 -0.48
N LEU A 233 -8.36 7.20 0.51
CA LEU A 233 -8.47 6.85 1.92
C LEU A 233 -9.93 6.73 2.37
N ASP A 234 -10.84 7.55 1.86
CA ASP A 234 -12.29 7.45 2.14
C ASP A 234 -12.84 6.07 1.73
N ILE A 235 -12.44 5.59 0.55
CA ILE A 235 -12.83 4.25 0.07
C ILE A 235 -12.25 3.18 1.01
N TYR A 236 -10.99 3.31 1.39
CA TYR A 236 -10.32 2.33 2.25
C TYR A 236 -10.89 2.33 3.68
N GLU A 237 -11.13 3.50 4.27
CA GLU A 237 -11.76 3.64 5.59
C GLU A 237 -13.16 3.01 5.62
N ARG A 238 -13.94 3.15 4.56
CA ARG A 238 -15.25 2.49 4.45
C ARG A 238 -15.10 0.97 4.53
N HIS A 239 -14.17 0.38 3.77
CA HIS A 239 -13.93 -1.07 3.81
C HIS A 239 -13.39 -1.56 5.16
N ILE A 240 -12.53 -0.76 5.81
CA ILE A 240 -12.04 -1.07 7.16
C ILE A 240 -13.20 -0.98 8.15
N SER A 241 -14.06 0.04 8.06
CA SER A 241 -15.21 0.20 8.94
C SER A 241 -16.18 -0.98 8.81
N GLU A 242 -16.50 -1.41 7.58
CA GLU A 242 -17.32 -2.60 7.34
C GLU A 242 -16.69 -3.86 7.94
N PHE A 243 -15.38 -4.02 7.78
CA PHE A 243 -14.63 -5.15 8.33
C PHE A 243 -14.68 -5.17 9.85
N ILE A 244 -14.37 -4.03 10.49
CA ILE A 244 -14.38 -3.89 11.96
C ILE A 244 -15.80 -4.09 12.50
N SER A 245 -16.82 -3.46 11.91
CA SER A 245 -18.20 -3.59 12.35
C SER A 245 -18.66 -5.05 12.33
N ARG A 246 -18.34 -5.81 11.28
CA ARG A 246 -18.66 -7.25 11.23
C ARG A 246 -17.93 -8.08 12.28
N LEU A 247 -16.68 -7.73 12.59
CA LEU A 247 -15.95 -8.39 13.69
C LEU A 247 -16.54 -8.07 15.05
N LEU A 248 -16.95 -6.81 15.27
CA LEU A 248 -17.61 -6.38 16.49
C LEU A 248 -18.98 -7.06 16.66
N ASP A 249 -19.74 -7.24 15.57
CA ASP A 249 -21.00 -8.01 15.59
C ASP A 249 -20.76 -9.47 16.02
N LEU A 250 -19.69 -10.11 15.54
CA LEU A 250 -19.30 -11.46 15.98
C LEU A 250 -18.91 -11.52 17.45
N ALA A 251 -18.29 -10.44 17.96
CA ALA A 251 -17.96 -10.27 19.38
C ALA A 251 -19.17 -9.90 20.25
N GLY A 252 -20.28 -9.46 19.65
CA GLY A 252 -21.46 -8.95 20.37
C GLY A 252 -21.26 -7.55 20.94
N VAL A 253 -20.31 -6.77 20.38
CA VAL A 253 -19.99 -5.40 20.78
C VAL A 253 -20.58 -4.44 19.76
N LYS A 254 -21.20 -3.34 20.22
CA LYS A 254 -21.70 -2.26 19.36
C LYS A 254 -20.78 -1.06 19.53
N ASP A 255 -19.92 -0.85 18.56
CA ASP A 255 -19.01 0.30 18.49
C ASP A 255 -18.68 0.60 17.02
N GLU A 256 -18.19 1.80 16.74
CA GLU A 256 -17.81 2.25 15.40
C GLU A 256 -16.40 2.83 15.43
N PRO A 257 -15.54 2.49 14.46
CA PRO A 257 -14.20 3.06 14.38
C PRO A 257 -14.25 4.54 13.97
N THR A 258 -13.38 5.34 14.56
CA THR A 258 -13.15 6.74 14.19
C THR A 258 -11.73 6.90 13.66
N TYR A 259 -11.56 7.77 12.65
CA TYR A 259 -10.29 7.98 11.97
C TYR A 259 -9.85 9.43 12.10
N ASP A 260 -8.58 9.65 12.44
CA ASP A 260 -7.95 10.97 12.47
C ASP A 260 -6.85 11.01 11.40
N ARG A 261 -6.91 12.02 10.48
CA ARG A 261 -5.91 12.22 9.42
C ARG A 261 -4.97 13.35 9.80
N ASN A 262 -3.68 13.08 9.74
CA ASN A 262 -2.64 14.08 9.96
C ASN A 262 -2.00 14.48 8.62
N TYR A 263 -2.16 15.73 8.24
CA TYR A 263 -1.53 16.32 7.06
C TYR A 263 -0.25 17.06 7.40
N HIS A 264 0.73 17.02 6.51
CA HIS A 264 1.84 17.95 6.55
C HIS A 264 1.36 19.32 6.05
N THR A 265 0.79 20.11 6.95
CA THR A 265 0.33 21.47 6.65
C THR A 265 1.38 22.51 7.03
N ASN A 266 1.36 23.67 6.37
CA ASN A 266 2.10 24.82 6.83
C ASN A 266 1.43 25.37 8.10
N LYS A 267 1.82 24.81 9.27
CA LYS A 267 1.22 25.15 10.57
C LYS A 267 1.21 26.66 10.82
N GLY A 268 2.26 27.37 10.40
CA GLY A 268 2.35 28.83 10.57
C GLY A 268 1.25 29.58 9.80
N GLU A 269 1.04 29.24 8.54
CA GLU A 269 -0.01 29.84 7.70
C GLU A 269 -1.41 29.50 8.20
N THR A 270 -1.62 28.26 8.62
CA THR A 270 -2.90 27.82 9.20
C THR A 270 -3.23 28.61 10.47
N ILE A 271 -2.27 28.78 11.38
CA ILE A 271 -2.44 29.58 12.60
C ILE A 271 -2.72 31.05 12.25
N GLU A 272 -1.97 31.62 11.29
CA GLU A 272 -2.21 32.98 10.85
C GLU A 272 -3.62 33.17 10.28
N ASN A 273 -4.13 32.25 9.50
CA ASN A 273 -5.48 32.30 8.96
C ASN A 273 -6.55 32.17 10.05
N VAL A 274 -6.34 31.31 11.06
CA VAL A 274 -7.21 31.21 12.22
C VAL A 274 -7.22 32.54 13.01
N LEU A 275 -6.06 33.16 13.21
CA LEU A 275 -5.93 34.42 13.89
C LEU A 275 -6.58 35.60 13.13
N LYS A 276 -6.54 35.58 11.78
CA LYS A 276 -7.28 36.57 10.95
C LYS A 276 -8.80 36.45 11.11
N GLY A 277 -9.29 35.21 11.38
CA GLY A 277 -10.69 34.95 11.69
C GLY A 277 -11.11 35.35 13.11
N ALA A 278 -10.16 35.73 14.00
CA ALA A 278 -10.40 36.00 15.41
C ALA A 278 -11.40 37.13 15.68
N LEU A 279 -11.61 38.03 14.73
CA LEU A 279 -12.61 39.09 14.83
C LEU A 279 -14.07 38.59 14.72
N TYR A 280 -14.27 37.38 14.20
CA TYR A 280 -15.60 36.82 13.87
C TYR A 280 -15.92 35.59 14.66
N LEU A 281 -14.92 34.97 15.34
CA LEU A 281 -15.05 33.72 16.06
C LEU A 281 -14.76 33.92 17.55
N ASP A 282 -15.33 33.08 18.37
CA ASP A 282 -15.07 33.15 19.81
C ASP A 282 -13.66 32.65 20.17
N ASP A 283 -13.16 33.16 21.27
CA ASP A 283 -11.80 32.87 21.77
C ASP A 283 -11.58 31.37 22.10
N GLU A 284 -12.64 30.66 22.44
CA GLU A 284 -12.60 29.24 22.78
C GLU A 284 -12.31 28.44 21.53
N TYR A 285 -13.08 28.65 20.49
CA TYR A 285 -12.91 28.02 19.18
C TYR A 285 -11.53 28.27 18.58
N ILE A 286 -11.04 29.53 18.65
CA ILE A 286 -9.71 29.90 18.13
C ILE A 286 -8.62 29.18 18.90
N THR A 287 -8.71 29.17 20.23
CA THR A 287 -7.72 28.51 21.10
C THR A 287 -7.68 27.00 20.80
N GLU A 288 -8.84 26.38 20.67
CA GLU A 288 -8.96 24.96 20.31
C GLU A 288 -8.31 24.68 18.95
N LYS A 289 -8.65 25.44 17.91
CA LYS A 289 -8.09 25.25 16.57
C LYS A 289 -6.59 25.43 16.52
N ILE A 290 -6.03 26.41 17.23
CA ILE A 290 -4.59 26.62 17.31
C ILE A 290 -3.91 25.43 18.01
N LEU A 291 -4.46 24.94 19.12
CA LEU A 291 -3.90 23.82 19.85
C LEU A 291 -3.93 22.52 19.02
N ILE A 292 -5.04 22.26 18.31
CA ILE A 292 -5.14 21.13 17.37
C ILE A 292 -4.08 21.25 16.27
N THR A 293 -3.90 22.43 15.67
CA THR A 293 -2.90 22.68 14.62
C THR A 293 -1.48 22.46 15.12
N LEU A 294 -1.21 22.80 16.39
CA LEU A 294 0.10 22.56 17.03
C LEU A 294 0.32 21.08 17.35
N GLY A 295 -0.74 20.28 17.44
CA GLY A 295 -0.69 18.87 17.84
C GLY A 295 -0.93 18.64 19.32
N ASP A 296 -1.41 19.65 20.04
CA ASP A 296 -1.68 19.64 21.48
C ASP A 296 -3.17 19.47 21.80
N LYS A 297 -3.90 18.68 21.01
CA LYS A 297 -5.36 18.42 21.18
C LYS A 297 -5.70 18.00 22.61
N ASP A 298 -4.86 17.18 23.22
CA ASP A 298 -5.08 16.66 24.58
C ASP A 298 -4.97 17.74 25.67
N LYS A 299 -4.41 18.91 25.35
CA LYS A 299 -4.21 20.03 26.30
C LYS A 299 -5.32 21.08 26.22
N VAL A 300 -6.28 20.94 25.33
CA VAL A 300 -7.35 21.92 25.10
C VAL A 300 -8.07 22.27 26.41
N ASP A 301 -8.57 21.26 27.13
CA ASP A 301 -9.29 21.43 28.39
C ASP A 301 -8.42 22.11 29.48
N GLU A 302 -7.14 21.78 29.54
CA GLU A 302 -6.22 22.36 30.52
C GLU A 302 -5.94 23.83 30.21
N VAL A 303 -5.68 24.17 28.95
CA VAL A 303 -5.42 25.54 28.51
C VAL A 303 -6.67 26.41 28.69
N MET A 304 -7.86 25.89 28.39
CA MET A 304 -9.13 26.60 28.59
C MET A 304 -9.39 26.88 30.05
N LYS A 305 -9.18 25.93 30.97
CA LYS A 305 -9.28 26.16 32.42
C LYS A 305 -8.30 27.21 32.92
N ARG A 306 -7.07 27.21 32.42
CA ARG A 306 -6.06 28.23 32.78
C ARG A 306 -6.45 29.61 32.28
N LYS A 307 -6.96 29.73 31.06
CA LYS A 307 -7.44 30.97 30.46
C LYS A 307 -8.60 31.56 31.29
N ALA A 308 -9.62 30.76 31.59
CA ALA A 308 -10.74 31.15 32.41
C ALA A 308 -10.32 31.62 33.84
N ALA A 309 -9.36 30.93 34.46
CA ALA A 309 -8.83 31.34 35.78
C ALA A 309 -8.07 32.69 35.70
N THR A 310 -7.36 32.95 34.58
CA THR A 310 -6.64 34.21 34.38
C THR A 310 -7.60 35.38 34.17
N ASP A 311 -8.69 35.17 33.44
CA ASP A 311 -9.71 36.21 33.18
C ASP A 311 -10.48 36.56 34.47
N ILE A 312 -10.80 35.58 35.31
CA ILE A 312 -11.38 35.82 36.65
C ILE A 312 -10.45 36.66 37.51
N ASN A 313 -9.14 36.36 37.54
CA ASN A 313 -8.16 37.13 38.29
C ASN A 313 -8.01 38.59 37.76
N ARG A 314 -8.11 38.82 36.46
CA ARG A 314 -8.10 40.19 35.88
C ARG A 314 -9.33 40.98 36.27
N LEU A 315 -10.51 40.35 36.34
CA LEU A 315 -11.75 41.02 36.76
C LEU A 315 -11.80 41.33 38.25
N THR A 316 -11.03 40.59 39.10
CA THR A 316 -11.03 40.79 40.54
C THR A 316 -9.93 41.76 41.04
N THR A 317 -8.94 42.09 40.18
CA THR A 317 -7.81 43.00 40.52
C THR A 317 -7.85 44.35 39.80
N GLY A 318 -8.85 44.67 39.02
CA GLY A 318 -9.15 45.95 38.41
C GLY A 318 -10.38 46.60 39.04
#